data_6292fcf42f8780fbd93b204cc251d045
#
_entry.id   6292fcf42f8780fbd93b204cc251d045
#
_cell.length_a   1.000
_cell.length_b   1.000
_cell.length_c   1.000
_cell.angle_alpha   90.00
_cell.angle_beta   90.00
_cell.angle_gamma   90.00
#
_symmetry.space_group_name_H-M   'P 1'
#
loop_
_entity.id
_entity.type
_entity.pdbx_description
1 polymer ?
#
loop_
_entity_poly.entity_id
_entity_poly.type
_entity_poly.pdbx_seq_one_letter_code
_entity_poly.pdbx_strand_id
1 'polypeptide(L)'
;MGEFDSDRGLVIVPAGAGAGKTHRIKTQLSDWVKRKVVRPEHILAVTFTEAAAGELRERIRAGLLADGLVAEAMAVERAYVSTIHGLGLRLLTEHALAAGASLQPRHLGDAERDLLIRQALAHARALDPIKAEPERFGYQANWQKGETIEDSLRGRVLSMIDLLRGLGDKGRDPSLIAPALERLDRIYGEVIADPAAARDALAAAISAMLAAFPEGGMATVTAKGPRETLEKNLALFHRVERAPTLLDRDWSLWQSLSNLFTSNSKTKTPEGYDDLAAAIIQAADTLPAHPGPLADAKLHFQCLIACAQEVMEAYETRKKALGLIDYADMIAGAERLLRTDPAVRQAVLDEIDCVIIDEFQDTNPVQFALLWQL
;
A
#
# COMPACT_ATOMS: atom_id res chain seq x y z
N MET A 1 -30.79 -25.61 -1.54
CA MET A 1 -30.07 -25.64 -2.82
C MET A 1 -31.04 -24.99 -3.80
N GLY A 2 -30.97 -23.63 -3.92
CA GLY A 2 -31.92 -22.87 -4.71
C GLY A 2 -31.66 -23.08 -6.20
N GLU A 3 -32.69 -23.40 -6.93
CA GLU A 3 -32.72 -23.33 -8.38
C GLU A 3 -32.39 -21.90 -8.81
N PHE A 4 -31.40 -21.79 -9.67
CA PHE A 4 -31.10 -20.52 -10.33
C PHE A 4 -32.18 -20.25 -11.37
N ASP A 5 -33.25 -19.62 -10.95
CA ASP A 5 -34.22 -19.02 -11.82
C ASP A 5 -33.86 -17.55 -11.96
N SER A 6 -33.03 -17.23 -12.93
CA SER A 6 -33.11 -15.94 -13.64
C SER A 6 -32.11 -15.92 -14.79
N ASP A 7 -32.60 -15.79 -15.97
CA ASP A 7 -31.85 -15.53 -17.18
C ASP A 7 -31.11 -14.15 -17.17
N ARG A 8 -31.14 -13.42 -16.06
CA ARG A 8 -30.45 -12.16 -15.84
C ARG A 8 -30.24 -11.90 -14.34
N GLY A 9 -29.04 -12.04 -13.84
CA GLY A 9 -28.76 -11.70 -12.45
C GLY A 9 -27.35 -12.04 -11.99
N LEU A 10 -26.90 -11.35 -10.92
CA LEU A 10 -25.64 -11.61 -10.25
C LEU A 10 -25.76 -12.87 -9.34
N VAL A 11 -24.88 -13.82 -9.54
CA VAL A 11 -24.79 -15.03 -8.74
C VAL A 11 -23.45 -15.12 -8.04
N ILE A 12 -23.44 -15.09 -6.73
CA ILE A 12 -22.23 -15.30 -5.91
C ILE A 12 -22.16 -16.75 -5.47
N VAL A 13 -21.08 -17.43 -5.81
CA VAL A 13 -20.82 -18.83 -5.45
C VAL A 13 -19.70 -18.91 -4.41
N PRO A 14 -20.02 -18.96 -3.10
CA PRO A 14 -18.98 -19.15 -2.10
C PRO A 14 -18.42 -20.58 -2.21
N ALA A 15 -17.09 -20.68 -2.42
CA ALA A 15 -16.43 -21.97 -2.56
C ALA A 15 -15.00 -21.92 -2.06
N GLY A 16 -14.65 -22.79 -1.11
CA GLY A 16 -13.28 -22.99 -0.65
C GLY A 16 -12.38 -23.68 -1.67
N ALA A 17 -11.09 -23.80 -1.36
CA ALA A 17 -10.15 -24.56 -2.17
C ALA A 17 -10.61 -26.02 -2.28
N GLY A 18 -10.59 -26.58 -3.48
CA GLY A 18 -11.03 -27.97 -3.73
C GLY A 18 -12.55 -28.20 -3.73
N ALA A 19 -13.39 -27.18 -3.53
CA ALA A 19 -14.85 -27.31 -3.47
C ALA A 19 -15.56 -27.57 -4.81
N GLY A 20 -14.81 -27.82 -5.89
CA GLY A 20 -15.38 -28.11 -7.20
C GLY A 20 -15.86 -26.90 -7.99
N LYS A 21 -15.34 -25.68 -7.72
CA LYS A 21 -15.65 -24.42 -8.45
C LYS A 21 -15.65 -24.62 -9.95
N THR A 22 -14.54 -25.11 -10.48
CA THR A 22 -14.35 -25.30 -11.93
C THR A 22 -15.30 -26.34 -12.53
N HIS A 23 -15.63 -27.40 -11.77
CA HIS A 23 -16.63 -28.40 -12.22
C HIS A 23 -18.01 -27.77 -12.36
N ARG A 24 -18.39 -26.92 -11.41
CA ARG A 24 -19.67 -26.19 -11.46
C ARG A 24 -19.73 -25.23 -12.65
N ILE A 25 -18.66 -24.43 -12.87
CA ILE A 25 -18.58 -23.51 -14.03
C ILE A 25 -18.76 -24.30 -15.32
N LYS A 26 -18.03 -25.39 -15.51
CA LYS A 26 -18.14 -26.27 -16.68
C LYS A 26 -19.57 -26.78 -16.91
N THR A 27 -20.18 -27.36 -15.86
CA THR A 27 -21.52 -27.95 -15.96
C THR A 27 -22.58 -26.91 -16.28
N GLN A 28 -22.50 -25.74 -15.63
CA GLN A 28 -23.43 -24.63 -15.86
C GLN A 28 -23.31 -24.06 -17.28
N LEU A 29 -22.08 -23.83 -17.76
CA LEU A 29 -21.85 -23.33 -19.11
C LEU A 29 -22.31 -24.31 -20.18
N SER A 30 -22.01 -25.62 -20.00
CA SER A 30 -22.50 -26.65 -20.94
C SER A 30 -24.03 -26.67 -21.02
N ASP A 31 -24.72 -26.53 -19.89
CA ASP A 31 -26.19 -26.47 -19.86
C ASP A 31 -26.71 -25.23 -20.59
N TRP A 32 -26.16 -24.04 -20.31
CA TRP A 32 -26.57 -22.81 -20.98
C TRP A 32 -26.34 -22.83 -22.49
N VAL A 33 -25.22 -23.37 -22.94
CA VAL A 33 -24.91 -23.52 -24.37
C VAL A 33 -25.88 -24.51 -25.02
N LYS A 34 -26.15 -25.68 -24.40
CA LYS A 34 -27.15 -26.65 -24.89
C LYS A 34 -28.54 -26.06 -25.05
N ARG A 35 -28.94 -25.23 -24.07
CA ARG A 35 -30.22 -24.53 -24.08
C ARG A 35 -30.23 -23.31 -24.99
N LYS A 36 -29.11 -22.96 -25.65
CA LYS A 36 -28.94 -21.80 -26.50
C LYS A 36 -29.21 -20.46 -25.80
N VAL A 37 -28.98 -20.43 -24.46
CA VAL A 37 -29.08 -19.21 -23.64
C VAL A 37 -27.81 -18.38 -23.77
N VAL A 38 -26.66 -19.05 -23.94
CA VAL A 38 -25.33 -18.44 -24.06
C VAL A 38 -24.67 -18.95 -25.35
N ARG A 39 -24.20 -18.04 -26.18
CA ARG A 39 -23.36 -18.36 -27.34
C ARG A 39 -21.91 -18.58 -26.85
N PRO A 40 -21.23 -19.66 -27.24
CA PRO A 40 -19.88 -19.95 -26.75
C PRO A 40 -18.87 -18.81 -26.97
N GLU A 41 -18.93 -18.14 -28.09
CA GLU A 41 -18.08 -17.00 -28.46
C GLU A 41 -18.39 -15.72 -27.67
N HIS A 42 -19.54 -15.62 -27.01
CA HIS A 42 -19.98 -14.51 -26.18
C HIS A 42 -19.79 -14.76 -24.67
N ILE A 43 -19.01 -15.78 -24.33
CA ILE A 43 -18.59 -16.03 -22.94
C ILE A 43 -17.44 -15.08 -22.62
N LEU A 44 -17.58 -14.31 -21.55
CA LEU A 44 -16.49 -13.61 -20.91
C LEU A 44 -16.13 -14.33 -19.62
N ALA A 45 -14.90 -14.84 -19.52
CA ALA A 45 -14.41 -15.50 -18.31
C ALA A 45 -13.05 -14.93 -17.92
N VAL A 46 -12.91 -14.40 -16.71
CA VAL A 46 -11.70 -13.79 -16.23
C VAL A 46 -11.15 -14.49 -15.00
N THR A 47 -9.82 -14.63 -14.98
CA THR A 47 -9.04 -15.21 -13.90
C THR A 47 -7.83 -14.32 -13.57
N PHE A 48 -7.02 -14.73 -12.58
CA PHE A 48 -5.81 -13.96 -12.20
C PHE A 48 -4.54 -14.36 -12.94
N THR A 49 -4.46 -15.57 -13.50
CA THR A 49 -3.25 -16.07 -14.16
C THR A 49 -3.55 -16.60 -15.55
N GLU A 50 -2.58 -16.47 -16.46
CA GLU A 50 -2.68 -17.02 -17.83
C GLU A 50 -2.85 -18.55 -17.81
N ALA A 51 -2.17 -19.23 -16.89
CA ALA A 51 -2.33 -20.68 -16.72
C ALA A 51 -3.78 -21.06 -16.36
N ALA A 52 -4.39 -20.34 -15.40
CA ALA A 52 -5.79 -20.57 -15.01
C ALA A 52 -6.77 -20.23 -16.15
N ALA A 53 -6.51 -19.18 -16.91
CA ALA A 53 -7.32 -18.83 -18.09
C ALA A 53 -7.25 -19.92 -19.16
N GLY A 54 -6.05 -20.43 -19.47
CA GLY A 54 -5.85 -21.54 -20.40
C GLY A 54 -6.54 -22.82 -19.92
N GLU A 55 -6.39 -23.16 -18.64
CA GLU A 55 -7.05 -24.32 -18.04
C GLU A 55 -8.57 -24.19 -18.06
N LEU A 56 -9.13 -23.01 -17.77
CA LEU A 56 -10.58 -22.76 -17.82
C LEU A 56 -11.11 -22.92 -19.24
N ARG A 57 -10.42 -22.36 -20.26
CA ARG A 57 -10.78 -22.50 -21.67
C ARG A 57 -10.82 -23.97 -22.08
N GLU A 58 -9.75 -24.72 -21.81
CA GLU A 58 -9.67 -26.14 -22.14
C GLU A 58 -10.76 -26.96 -21.44
N ARG A 59 -11.09 -26.66 -20.21
CA ARG A 59 -12.14 -27.34 -19.46
C ARG A 59 -13.54 -27.05 -20.01
N ILE A 60 -13.82 -25.82 -20.43
CA ILE A 60 -15.07 -25.44 -21.10
C ILE A 60 -15.18 -26.21 -22.42
N ARG A 61 -14.12 -26.17 -23.24
CA ARG A 61 -14.05 -26.87 -24.52
C ARG A 61 -14.24 -28.37 -24.38
N ALA A 62 -13.50 -29.01 -23.48
CA ALA A 62 -13.62 -30.45 -23.22
C ALA A 62 -15.03 -30.85 -22.72
N GLY A 63 -15.70 -29.97 -21.97
CA GLY A 63 -17.08 -30.17 -21.55
C GLY A 63 -18.04 -30.22 -22.72
N LEU A 64 -17.97 -29.25 -23.60
CA LEU A 64 -18.81 -29.15 -24.79
C LEU A 64 -18.55 -30.34 -25.75
N LEU A 65 -17.29 -30.73 -25.94
CA LEU A 65 -16.94 -31.92 -26.74
C LEU A 65 -17.52 -33.20 -26.16
N ALA A 66 -17.44 -33.40 -24.83
CA ALA A 66 -18.02 -34.56 -24.16
C ALA A 66 -19.56 -34.65 -24.32
N ASP A 67 -20.19 -33.50 -24.49
CA ASP A 67 -21.62 -33.36 -24.73
C ASP A 67 -22.01 -33.42 -26.23
N GLY A 68 -21.03 -33.69 -27.12
CA GLY A 68 -21.26 -33.78 -28.57
C GLY A 68 -21.41 -32.44 -29.29
N LEU A 69 -21.14 -31.29 -28.61
CA LEU A 69 -21.29 -29.94 -29.12
C LEU A 69 -19.96 -29.47 -29.75
N VAL A 70 -19.59 -30.09 -30.90
CA VAL A 70 -18.27 -29.87 -31.52
C VAL A 70 -18.13 -28.45 -32.09
N ALA A 71 -19.15 -27.93 -32.76
CA ALA A 71 -19.13 -26.58 -33.32
C ALA A 71 -19.02 -25.50 -32.24
N GLU A 72 -19.75 -25.69 -31.15
CA GLU A 72 -19.75 -24.82 -29.98
C GLU A 72 -18.39 -24.88 -29.24
N ALA A 73 -17.80 -26.06 -29.14
CA ALA A 73 -16.45 -26.22 -28.56
C ALA A 73 -15.37 -25.47 -29.35
N MET A 74 -15.48 -25.44 -30.68
CA MET A 74 -14.58 -24.65 -31.54
C MET A 74 -14.85 -23.14 -31.44
N ALA A 75 -16.09 -22.75 -31.19
CA ALA A 75 -16.45 -21.34 -31.02
C ALA A 75 -15.89 -20.70 -29.73
N VAL A 76 -15.62 -21.52 -28.69
CA VAL A 76 -14.97 -21.06 -27.43
C VAL A 76 -13.61 -20.40 -27.67
N GLU A 77 -12.89 -20.72 -28.75
CA GLU A 77 -11.63 -20.07 -29.08
C GLU A 77 -11.77 -18.56 -29.36
N ARG A 78 -12.96 -18.09 -29.69
CA ARG A 78 -13.29 -16.68 -29.91
C ARG A 78 -13.80 -15.98 -28.64
N ALA A 79 -14.07 -16.73 -27.58
CA ALA A 79 -14.55 -16.20 -26.31
C ALA A 79 -13.50 -15.35 -25.59
N TYR A 80 -13.94 -14.45 -24.75
CA TYR A 80 -13.10 -13.64 -23.88
C TYR A 80 -12.67 -14.45 -22.63
N VAL A 81 -11.85 -15.50 -22.81
CA VAL A 81 -11.31 -16.27 -21.67
C VAL A 81 -9.86 -15.84 -21.46
N SER A 82 -9.61 -15.00 -20.47
CA SER A 82 -8.29 -14.38 -20.26
C SER A 82 -8.08 -13.96 -18.80
N THR A 83 -6.91 -13.40 -18.50
CA THR A 83 -6.72 -12.65 -17.27
C THR A 83 -7.46 -11.32 -17.32
N ILE A 84 -7.71 -10.71 -16.13
CA ILE A 84 -8.32 -9.36 -16.07
C ILE A 84 -7.46 -8.36 -16.85
N HIS A 85 -6.10 -8.48 -16.79
CA HIS A 85 -5.19 -7.64 -17.56
C HIS A 85 -5.29 -7.89 -19.07
N GLY A 86 -5.40 -9.16 -19.49
CA GLY A 86 -5.61 -9.55 -20.89
C GLY A 86 -6.91 -8.98 -21.44
N LEU A 87 -7.99 -9.04 -20.66
CA LEU A 87 -9.26 -8.39 -21.02
C LEU A 87 -9.08 -6.88 -21.20
N GLY A 88 -8.44 -6.21 -20.24
CA GLY A 88 -8.17 -4.77 -20.30
C GLY A 88 -7.37 -4.38 -21.55
N LEU A 89 -6.29 -5.10 -21.85
CA LEU A 89 -5.47 -4.88 -23.05
C LEU A 89 -6.28 -5.07 -24.34
N ARG A 90 -7.10 -6.13 -24.41
CA ARG A 90 -7.94 -6.41 -25.56
C ARG A 90 -8.94 -5.28 -25.81
N LEU A 91 -9.66 -4.84 -24.79
CA LEU A 91 -10.59 -3.71 -24.89
C LEU A 91 -9.90 -2.44 -25.38
N LEU A 92 -8.72 -2.13 -24.86
CA LEU A 92 -7.94 -0.95 -25.28
C LEU A 92 -7.41 -1.05 -26.71
N THR A 93 -7.09 -2.24 -27.21
CA THR A 93 -6.62 -2.43 -28.60
C THR A 93 -7.78 -2.46 -29.60
N GLU A 94 -8.86 -3.14 -29.28
CA GLU A 94 -10.05 -3.20 -30.15
C GLU A 94 -10.72 -1.83 -30.30
N HIS A 95 -10.69 -1.00 -29.25
CA HIS A 95 -11.26 0.34 -29.22
C HIS A 95 -10.19 1.45 -29.08
N ALA A 96 -9.01 1.25 -29.65
CA ALA A 96 -7.85 2.12 -29.44
C ALA A 96 -8.11 3.59 -29.78
N LEU A 97 -8.88 3.87 -30.84
CA LEU A 97 -9.21 5.24 -31.21
C LEU A 97 -10.08 5.94 -30.17
N ALA A 98 -11.11 5.26 -29.66
CA ALA A 98 -11.96 5.78 -28.60
C ALA A 98 -11.21 5.93 -27.26
N ALA A 99 -10.29 5.00 -26.97
CA ALA A 99 -9.44 5.05 -25.78
C ALA A 99 -8.33 6.12 -25.86
N GLY A 100 -8.06 6.70 -27.03
CA GLY A 100 -6.89 7.55 -27.27
C GLY A 100 -5.56 6.80 -27.02
N ALA A 101 -5.56 5.47 -27.24
CA ALA A 101 -4.44 4.58 -27.00
C ALA A 101 -3.69 4.25 -28.29
N SER A 102 -2.49 3.71 -28.18
CA SER A 102 -1.77 3.18 -29.33
C SER A 102 -2.47 1.92 -29.84
N LEU A 103 -2.53 1.77 -31.17
CA LEU A 103 -3.03 0.55 -31.82
C LEU A 103 -2.14 -0.68 -31.52
N GLN A 104 -0.87 -0.44 -31.24
CA GLN A 104 0.11 -1.46 -30.90
C GLN A 104 0.93 -0.99 -29.67
N PRO A 105 0.33 -0.99 -28.49
CA PRO A 105 1.04 -0.58 -27.30
C PRO A 105 2.17 -1.57 -26.99
N ARG A 106 3.37 -1.06 -26.72
CA ARG A 106 4.49 -1.89 -26.27
C ARG A 106 4.38 -2.09 -24.78
N HIS A 107 4.40 -3.36 -24.34
CA HIS A 107 4.40 -3.68 -22.91
C HIS A 107 5.69 -3.19 -22.26
N LEU A 108 5.56 -2.52 -21.14
CA LEU A 108 6.65 -1.99 -20.34
C LEU A 108 7.20 -3.09 -19.42
N GLY A 109 8.46 -3.48 -19.64
CA GLY A 109 9.15 -4.45 -18.79
C GLY A 109 9.56 -3.85 -17.43
N ASP A 110 9.75 -4.71 -16.42
CA ASP A 110 10.06 -4.29 -15.05
C ASP A 110 11.31 -3.42 -14.93
N ALA A 111 12.38 -3.75 -15.65
CA ALA A 111 13.61 -2.97 -15.62
C ALA A 111 13.45 -1.55 -16.20
N GLU A 112 12.68 -1.41 -17.27
CA GLU A 112 12.39 -0.13 -17.88
C GLU A 112 11.43 0.69 -17.03
N ARG A 113 10.44 0.04 -16.39
CA ARG A 113 9.55 0.63 -15.40
C ARG A 113 10.35 1.22 -14.23
N ASP A 114 11.28 0.46 -13.65
CA ASP A 114 12.12 0.92 -12.54
C ASP A 114 12.98 2.13 -12.95
N LEU A 115 13.53 2.12 -14.16
CA LEU A 115 14.29 3.25 -14.70
C LEU A 115 13.43 4.53 -14.81
N LEU A 116 12.22 4.42 -15.38
CA LEU A 116 11.32 5.56 -15.52
C LEU A 116 10.89 6.13 -14.18
N ILE A 117 10.60 5.26 -13.20
CA ILE A 117 10.24 5.67 -11.84
C ILE A 117 11.42 6.35 -11.15
N ARG A 118 12.65 5.81 -11.27
CA ARG A 118 13.85 6.45 -10.71
C ARG A 118 14.09 7.83 -11.30
N GLN A 119 13.91 8.00 -12.61
CA GLN A 119 14.04 9.30 -13.26
C GLN A 119 12.99 10.29 -12.76
N ALA A 120 11.73 9.85 -12.64
CA ALA A 120 10.66 10.70 -12.10
C ALA A 120 10.93 11.09 -10.64
N LEU A 121 11.37 10.15 -9.80
CA LEU A 121 11.67 10.38 -8.39
C LEU A 121 12.85 11.34 -8.17
N ALA A 122 13.86 11.30 -9.06
CA ALA A 122 15.01 12.21 -8.98
C ALA A 122 14.61 13.68 -9.18
N HIS A 123 13.50 13.96 -9.85
CA HIS A 123 12.98 15.30 -10.10
C HIS A 123 11.88 15.73 -9.12
N ALA A 124 11.34 14.79 -8.33
CA ALA A 124 10.27 15.09 -7.38
C ALA A 124 10.79 15.92 -6.19
N ARG A 125 10.10 17.01 -5.88
CA ARG A 125 10.48 17.96 -4.81
C ARG A 125 9.66 17.82 -3.54
N ALA A 126 8.54 17.12 -3.58
CA ALA A 126 7.68 16.94 -2.41
C ALA A 126 8.39 16.24 -1.23
N LEU A 127 9.50 15.52 -1.47
CA LEU A 127 10.31 14.89 -0.42
C LEU A 127 11.41 15.78 0.16
N ASP A 128 11.63 16.98 -0.33
CA ASP A 128 12.72 17.85 0.14
C ASP A 128 12.70 18.09 1.67
N PRO A 129 11.53 18.27 2.33
CA PRO A 129 11.47 18.39 3.80
C PRO A 129 11.96 17.13 4.53
N ILE A 130 11.67 15.95 3.98
CA ILE A 130 12.09 14.65 4.57
C ILE A 130 13.58 14.42 4.34
N LYS A 131 14.08 14.73 3.13
CA LYS A 131 15.50 14.60 2.77
C LYS A 131 16.41 15.52 3.60
N ALA A 132 15.90 16.66 4.04
CA ALA A 132 16.65 17.60 4.88
C ALA A 132 16.93 17.06 6.29
N GLU A 133 15.99 16.30 6.85
CA GLU A 133 16.08 15.74 8.21
C GLU A 133 15.57 14.28 8.25
N PRO A 134 16.19 13.34 7.51
CA PRO A 134 15.64 12.00 7.34
C PRO A 134 15.50 11.20 8.65
N GLU A 135 16.44 11.38 9.58
CA GLU A 135 16.43 10.71 10.87
C GLU A 135 15.20 11.08 11.71
N ARG A 136 14.72 12.32 11.60
CA ARG A 136 13.50 12.81 12.27
C ARG A 136 12.28 12.00 11.87
N PHE A 137 12.22 11.53 10.62
CA PHE A 137 11.14 10.72 10.07
C PHE A 137 11.41 9.22 10.14
N GLY A 138 12.43 8.79 10.89
CA GLY A 138 12.76 7.40 11.14
C GLY A 138 13.56 6.71 10.02
N TYR A 139 14.15 7.48 9.10
CA TYR A 139 15.02 6.94 8.08
C TYR A 139 16.46 6.82 8.58
N GLN A 140 16.99 5.62 8.54
CA GLN A 140 18.38 5.33 8.91
C GLN A 140 18.98 4.36 7.90
N ALA A 141 20.28 4.50 7.63
CA ALA A 141 21.00 3.55 6.80
C ALA A 141 21.08 2.18 7.50
N ASN A 142 20.76 1.12 6.80
CA ASN A 142 20.90 -0.24 7.31
C ASN A 142 22.16 -0.89 6.72
N TRP A 143 23.28 -0.69 7.41
CA TRP A 143 24.59 -1.21 7.00
C TRP A 143 24.65 -2.73 6.88
N GLN A 144 23.81 -3.46 7.63
CA GLN A 144 23.76 -4.93 7.57
C GLN A 144 23.15 -5.44 6.25
N LYS A 145 22.22 -4.68 5.72
CA LYS A 145 21.53 -4.97 4.43
C LYS A 145 22.12 -4.20 3.25
N GLY A 146 23.09 -3.31 3.47
CA GLY A 146 23.61 -2.42 2.44
C GLY A 146 22.55 -1.42 1.91
N GLU A 147 21.53 -1.12 2.71
CA GLU A 147 20.41 -0.26 2.31
C GLU A 147 20.69 1.19 2.75
N THR A 148 20.64 2.11 1.80
CA THR A 148 20.79 3.54 2.05
C THR A 148 19.48 4.17 2.52
N ILE A 149 19.56 5.41 3.03
CA ILE A 149 18.36 6.22 3.37
C ILE A 149 17.50 6.42 2.11
N GLU A 150 18.13 6.70 0.99
CA GLU A 150 17.47 6.89 -0.31
C GLU A 150 16.75 5.64 -0.78
N ASP A 151 17.32 4.46 -0.57
CA ASP A 151 16.68 3.17 -0.91
C ASP A 151 15.43 2.94 -0.06
N SER A 152 15.51 3.20 1.24
CA SER A 152 14.38 3.08 2.16
C SER A 152 13.27 4.06 1.80
N LEU A 153 13.61 5.32 1.51
CA LEU A 153 12.66 6.35 1.10
C LEU A 153 12.00 5.99 -0.23
N ARG A 154 12.79 5.54 -1.22
CA ARG A 154 12.28 5.05 -2.50
C ARG A 154 11.28 3.91 -2.31
N GLY A 155 11.59 2.94 -1.46
CA GLY A 155 10.69 1.83 -1.15
C GLY A 155 9.34 2.31 -0.61
N ARG A 156 9.34 3.31 0.28
CA ARG A 156 8.11 3.91 0.80
C ARG A 156 7.28 4.61 -0.28
N VAL A 157 7.94 5.37 -1.18
CA VAL A 157 7.25 6.03 -2.30
C VAL A 157 6.66 5.01 -3.26
N LEU A 158 7.38 3.94 -3.60
CA LEU A 158 6.87 2.87 -4.45
C LEU A 158 5.64 2.20 -3.84
N SER A 159 5.68 1.87 -2.54
CA SER A 159 4.53 1.33 -1.82
C SER A 159 3.33 2.30 -1.84
N MET A 160 3.57 3.60 -1.72
CA MET A 160 2.53 4.62 -1.80
C MET A 160 1.95 4.70 -3.23
N ILE A 161 2.77 4.64 -4.27
CA ILE A 161 2.33 4.59 -5.67
C ILE A 161 1.39 3.40 -5.91
N ASP A 162 1.75 2.22 -5.42
CA ASP A 162 0.92 1.02 -5.60
C ASP A 162 -0.44 1.16 -4.89
N LEU A 163 -0.47 1.74 -3.69
CA LEU A 163 -1.71 2.06 -2.98
C LEU A 163 -2.59 3.06 -3.76
N LEU A 164 -2.00 4.16 -4.24
CA LEU A 164 -2.73 5.20 -4.97
C LEU A 164 -3.26 4.68 -6.32
N ARG A 165 -2.48 3.86 -7.02
CA ARG A 165 -2.93 3.20 -8.27
C ARG A 165 -4.14 2.29 -8.03
N GLY A 166 -4.18 1.59 -6.90
CA GLY A 166 -5.34 0.78 -6.51
C GLY A 166 -6.63 1.59 -6.31
N LEU A 167 -6.54 2.91 -6.12
CA LEU A 167 -7.68 3.82 -6.02
C LEU A 167 -8.12 4.42 -7.38
N GLY A 168 -7.42 4.11 -8.46
CA GLY A 168 -7.71 4.65 -9.80
C GLY A 168 -7.55 6.17 -9.87
N ASP A 169 -8.50 6.86 -10.50
CA ASP A 169 -8.46 8.32 -10.66
C ASP A 169 -8.47 9.07 -9.32
N LYS A 170 -9.12 8.51 -8.28
CA LYS A 170 -9.12 9.10 -6.93
C LYS A 170 -7.72 9.17 -6.32
N GLY A 171 -6.84 8.21 -6.62
CA GLY A 171 -5.47 8.23 -6.13
C GLY A 171 -4.62 9.36 -6.72
N ARG A 172 -5.04 9.95 -7.83
CA ARG A 172 -4.39 11.08 -8.50
C ARG A 172 -4.93 12.44 -8.03
N ASP A 173 -6.04 12.45 -7.30
CA ASP A 173 -6.66 13.68 -6.81
C ASP A 173 -5.89 14.23 -5.61
N PRO A 174 -5.32 15.45 -5.69
CA PRO A 174 -4.64 16.09 -4.56
C PRO A 174 -5.55 16.29 -3.33
N SER A 175 -6.86 16.36 -3.52
CA SER A 175 -7.83 16.47 -2.42
C SER A 175 -7.83 15.27 -1.47
N LEU A 176 -7.23 14.14 -1.88
CA LEU A 176 -7.06 12.95 -1.04
C LEU A 176 -6.22 13.20 0.21
N ILE A 177 -5.31 14.18 0.18
CA ILE A 177 -4.39 14.46 1.29
C ILE A 177 -5.14 14.88 2.55
N ALA A 178 -6.07 15.83 2.45
CA ALA A 178 -6.77 16.35 3.62
C ALA A 178 -7.54 15.28 4.42
N PRO A 179 -8.40 14.44 3.81
CA PRO A 179 -9.06 13.34 4.53
C PRO A 179 -8.09 12.32 5.13
N ALA A 180 -6.94 12.09 4.46
CA ALA A 180 -5.92 11.19 4.97
C ALA A 180 -5.27 11.74 6.25
N LEU A 181 -4.98 13.03 6.30
CA LEU A 181 -4.44 13.69 7.49
C LEU A 181 -5.46 13.75 8.64
N GLU A 182 -6.74 14.02 8.38
CA GLU A 182 -7.81 13.93 9.37
C GLU A 182 -7.96 12.53 9.97
N ARG A 183 -7.68 11.50 9.17
CA ARG A 183 -7.66 10.14 9.67
C ARG A 183 -6.51 9.89 10.64
N LEU A 184 -5.34 10.49 10.41
CA LEU A 184 -4.22 10.43 11.35
C LEU A 184 -4.58 11.09 12.68
N ASP A 185 -5.25 12.26 12.67
CA ASP A 185 -5.74 12.91 13.90
C ASP A 185 -6.65 11.97 14.71
N ARG A 186 -7.60 11.31 14.05
CA ARG A 186 -8.51 10.37 14.71
C ARG A 186 -7.82 9.13 15.27
N ILE A 187 -6.77 8.64 14.60
CA ILE A 187 -6.01 7.47 15.05
C ILE A 187 -5.11 7.84 16.23
N TYR A 188 -4.49 9.02 16.18
CA TYR A 188 -3.60 9.49 17.23
C TYR A 188 -4.35 9.80 18.53
N GLY A 189 -5.54 10.38 18.43
CA GLY A 189 -6.39 10.72 19.57
C GLY A 189 -6.10 12.10 20.15
N GLU A 190 -6.40 12.26 21.45
CA GLU A 190 -6.24 13.54 22.13
C GLU A 190 -4.77 13.90 22.33
N VAL A 191 -4.46 15.17 22.14
CA VAL A 191 -3.12 15.72 22.34
C VAL A 191 -3.08 16.61 23.58
N ILE A 192 -1.92 16.69 24.24
CA ILE A 192 -1.71 17.61 25.37
C ILE A 192 -1.86 19.07 24.92
N ALA A 193 -2.46 19.88 25.80
CA ALA A 193 -2.76 21.27 25.49
C ALA A 193 -1.51 22.17 25.48
N ASP A 194 -0.51 21.84 26.30
CA ASP A 194 0.74 22.62 26.42
C ASP A 194 1.98 21.73 26.22
N PRO A 195 2.41 21.54 24.96
CA PRO A 195 3.60 20.75 24.66
C PRO A 195 4.90 21.44 25.14
N ALA A 196 4.91 22.77 25.27
CA ALA A 196 6.08 23.49 25.78
C ALA A 196 6.27 23.20 27.29
N ALA A 197 5.20 23.19 28.06
CA ALA A 197 5.27 22.80 29.47
C ALA A 197 5.74 21.33 29.64
N ALA A 198 5.31 20.41 28.78
CA ALA A 198 5.81 19.03 28.82
C ALA A 198 7.30 18.94 28.53
N ARG A 199 7.79 19.65 27.51
CA ARG A 199 9.24 19.76 27.20
C ARG A 199 10.00 20.33 28.37
N ASP A 200 9.53 21.44 28.94
CA ASP A 200 10.20 22.14 30.03
C ASP A 200 10.25 21.30 31.31
N ALA A 201 9.17 20.55 31.59
CA ALA A 201 9.13 19.58 32.68
C ALA A 201 10.17 18.47 32.51
N LEU A 202 10.30 17.92 31.30
CA LEU A 202 11.31 16.90 31.00
C LEU A 202 12.72 17.47 31.09
N ALA A 203 12.97 18.67 30.56
CA ALA A 203 14.27 19.33 30.70
C ALA A 203 14.63 19.61 32.16
N ALA A 204 13.68 20.07 32.97
CA ALA A 204 13.88 20.32 34.40
C ALA A 204 14.19 19.02 35.18
N ALA A 205 13.49 17.93 34.87
CA ALA A 205 13.77 16.61 35.50
C ALA A 205 15.19 16.10 35.16
N ILE A 206 15.63 16.29 33.90
CA ILE A 206 17.01 15.95 33.48
C ILE A 206 18.04 16.82 34.21
N SER A 207 17.80 18.13 34.30
CA SER A 207 18.71 19.04 35.03
C SER A 207 18.77 18.69 36.51
N ALA A 208 17.65 18.33 37.13
CA ALA A 208 17.61 17.84 38.53
C ALA A 208 18.40 16.53 38.71
N MET A 209 18.28 15.60 37.76
CA MET A 209 19.06 14.36 37.73
C MET A 209 20.57 14.66 37.71
N LEU A 210 21.02 15.55 36.84
CA LEU A 210 22.46 15.89 36.73
C LEU A 210 22.97 16.62 37.95
N ALA A 211 22.19 17.53 38.54
CA ALA A 211 22.58 18.28 39.74
C ALA A 211 22.64 17.40 41.01
N ALA A 212 21.77 16.39 41.11
CA ALA A 212 21.67 15.51 42.28
C ALA A 212 22.29 14.12 42.07
N PHE A 213 22.95 13.87 40.94
CA PHE A 213 23.55 12.56 40.67
C PHE A 213 24.63 12.25 41.74
N PRO A 214 24.55 11.08 42.42
CA PRO A 214 25.43 10.77 43.57
C PRO A 214 26.91 10.77 43.18
N GLU A 215 27.72 11.53 43.90
CA GLU A 215 29.19 11.49 43.77
C GLU A 215 29.71 10.06 43.97
N GLY A 216 30.51 9.56 43.04
CA GLY A 216 30.99 8.18 43.05
C GLY A 216 29.94 7.12 42.82
N GLY A 217 28.68 7.49 42.52
CA GLY A 217 27.56 6.58 42.31
C GLY A 217 27.82 5.51 41.22
N MET A 218 28.56 5.85 40.16
CA MET A 218 28.96 4.88 39.16
C MET A 218 29.87 3.76 39.66
N ALA A 219 30.66 4.02 40.75
CA ALA A 219 31.53 3.01 41.34
C ALA A 219 30.75 1.95 42.14
N THR A 220 29.52 2.25 42.56
CA THR A 220 28.66 1.31 43.30
C THR A 220 28.04 0.24 42.39
N VAL A 221 27.98 0.48 41.07
CA VAL A 221 27.44 -0.45 40.08
C VAL A 221 28.54 -1.35 39.53
N THR A 222 28.66 -2.53 40.08
CA THR A 222 29.75 -3.50 39.78
C THR A 222 29.47 -4.31 38.51
N ALA A 223 28.19 -4.53 38.15
CA ALA A 223 27.82 -5.29 36.99
C ALA A 223 28.08 -4.47 35.70
N LYS A 224 28.80 -5.05 34.73
CA LYS A 224 29.26 -4.39 33.51
C LYS A 224 28.09 -3.82 32.65
N GLY A 225 27.09 -4.63 32.36
CA GLY A 225 25.97 -4.21 31.52
C GLY A 225 25.16 -3.02 32.07
N PRO A 226 24.69 -3.08 33.32
CA PRO A 226 24.03 -1.96 33.99
C PRO A 226 24.90 -0.69 34.05
N ARG A 227 26.18 -0.82 34.29
CA ARG A 227 27.12 0.30 34.33
C ARG A 227 27.19 0.98 32.94
N GLU A 228 27.39 0.21 31.87
CA GLU A 228 27.40 0.74 30.50
C GLU A 228 26.09 1.43 30.15
N THR A 229 24.96 0.91 30.63
CA THR A 229 23.62 1.52 30.39
C THR A 229 23.50 2.86 31.12
N LEU A 230 23.93 2.94 32.39
CA LEU A 230 23.93 4.20 33.14
C LEU A 230 24.89 5.24 32.55
N GLU A 231 26.07 4.83 32.07
CA GLU A 231 27.00 5.71 31.36
C GLU A 231 26.37 6.29 30.08
N LYS A 232 25.64 5.48 29.32
CA LYS A 232 24.87 5.94 28.13
C LYS A 232 23.76 6.92 28.53
N ASN A 233 23.02 6.62 29.61
CA ASN A 233 21.96 7.50 30.09
C ASN A 233 22.52 8.86 30.53
N LEU A 234 23.64 8.89 31.28
CA LEU A 234 24.29 10.12 31.68
C LEU A 234 24.78 10.94 30.48
N ALA A 235 25.38 10.28 29.49
CA ALA A 235 25.77 10.93 28.25
C ALA A 235 24.56 11.56 27.49
N LEU A 236 23.40 10.86 27.56
CA LEU A 236 22.14 11.34 27.00
C LEU A 236 21.64 12.60 27.74
N PHE A 237 21.66 12.58 29.09
CA PHE A 237 21.26 13.72 29.90
C PHE A 237 22.12 14.95 29.62
N HIS A 238 23.44 14.80 29.56
CA HIS A 238 24.34 15.90 29.20
C HIS A 238 24.14 16.40 27.76
N ARG A 239 23.75 15.52 26.84
CA ARG A 239 23.40 15.94 25.46
C ARG A 239 22.17 16.86 25.46
N VAL A 240 21.13 16.49 26.21
CA VAL A 240 19.91 17.31 26.36
C VAL A 240 20.22 18.62 27.06
N GLU A 241 20.98 18.60 28.15
CA GLU A 241 21.36 19.80 28.88
C GLU A 241 22.08 20.84 27.99
N ARG A 242 23.00 20.37 27.11
CA ARG A 242 23.74 21.24 26.16
C ARG A 242 22.87 21.73 25.02
N ALA A 243 21.85 20.99 24.61
CA ALA A 243 21.00 21.29 23.49
C ALA A 243 19.53 20.93 23.79
N PRO A 244 18.83 21.69 24.65
CA PRO A 244 17.43 21.40 25.03
C PRO A 244 16.46 21.38 23.85
N THR A 245 16.78 22.09 22.76
CA THR A 245 15.98 22.09 21.53
C THR A 245 15.89 20.73 20.83
N LEU A 246 16.71 19.74 21.23
CA LEU A 246 16.56 18.36 20.79
C LEU A 246 15.21 17.76 21.23
N LEU A 247 14.67 18.21 22.37
CA LEU A 247 13.38 17.77 22.87
C LEU A 247 12.20 18.26 21.99
N ASP A 248 12.42 19.23 21.09
CA ASP A 248 11.38 19.73 20.18
C ASP A 248 11.25 18.90 18.89
N ARG A 249 12.18 17.97 18.63
CA ARG A 249 12.23 17.26 17.33
C ARG A 249 12.81 15.83 17.35
N ASP A 250 13.47 15.43 18.41
CA ASP A 250 14.03 14.07 18.54
C ASP A 250 13.13 13.22 19.44
N TRP A 251 12.08 12.63 18.86
CA TRP A 251 11.11 11.82 19.60
C TRP A 251 11.69 10.48 20.04
N SER A 252 12.75 10.00 19.39
CA SER A 252 13.48 8.81 19.81
C SER A 252 14.20 9.03 21.13
N LEU A 253 14.60 10.26 21.38
CA LEU A 253 15.17 10.71 22.64
C LEU A 253 14.13 10.62 23.78
N TRP A 254 12.90 11.11 23.57
CA TRP A 254 11.82 10.96 24.54
C TRP A 254 11.53 9.48 24.84
N GLN A 255 11.47 8.65 23.81
CA GLN A 255 11.26 7.21 23.98
C GLN A 255 12.41 6.54 24.75
N SER A 256 13.63 6.98 24.54
CA SER A 256 14.78 6.50 25.31
C SER A 256 14.72 6.93 26.77
N LEU A 257 14.23 8.15 27.05
CA LEU A 257 14.05 8.70 28.39
C LEU A 257 12.88 8.06 29.13
N SER A 258 11.80 7.65 28.45
CA SER A 258 10.70 6.89 29.09
C SER A 258 11.10 5.45 29.45
N ASN A 259 12.17 4.93 28.86
CA ASN A 259 12.66 3.57 29.08
C ASN A 259 13.99 3.54 29.88
N LEU A 260 14.21 4.50 30.75
CA LEU A 260 15.41 4.52 31.59
C LEU A 260 15.51 3.29 32.44
N PHE A 261 16.76 2.80 32.61
CA PHE A 261 17.05 1.68 33.48
C PHE A 261 16.91 2.12 34.96
N THR A 262 16.17 1.33 35.76
CA THR A 262 16.00 1.48 37.21
C THR A 262 16.36 0.19 37.93
N SER A 263 16.46 0.23 39.24
CA SER A 263 16.73 -0.94 40.07
C SER A 263 15.71 -2.05 39.88
N ASN A 264 16.18 -3.29 39.92
CA ASN A 264 15.34 -4.48 39.94
C ASN A 264 15.84 -5.50 40.96
N SER A 265 15.23 -6.69 40.99
CA SER A 265 15.60 -7.76 41.97
C SER A 265 17.06 -8.23 41.87
N LYS A 266 17.71 -8.08 40.71
CA LYS A 266 19.06 -8.58 40.41
C LYS A 266 20.12 -7.49 40.32
N THR A 267 19.71 -6.25 40.02
CA THR A 267 20.65 -5.16 39.75
C THR A 267 20.21 -3.91 40.50
N LYS A 268 21.14 -3.29 41.16
CA LYS A 268 20.93 -2.03 41.88
C LYS A 268 21.56 -0.86 41.14
N THR A 269 20.88 0.27 41.16
CA THR A 269 21.36 1.57 40.72
C THR A 269 21.99 2.32 41.92
N PRO A 270 22.68 3.44 41.69
CA PRO A 270 23.12 4.31 42.77
C PRO A 270 21.93 4.75 43.66
N GLU A 271 22.21 4.96 44.97
CA GLU A 271 21.19 5.45 45.88
C GLU A 271 20.64 6.81 45.45
N GLY A 272 19.31 6.98 45.46
CA GLY A 272 18.62 8.19 44.99
C GLY A 272 18.43 8.30 43.47
N TYR A 273 19.09 7.45 42.68
CA TYR A 273 18.95 7.49 41.22
C TYR A 273 17.54 7.15 40.74
N ASP A 274 16.92 6.15 41.36
CA ASP A 274 15.62 5.64 40.89
C ASP A 274 14.50 6.70 41.01
N ASP A 275 14.51 7.51 42.06
CA ASP A 275 13.53 8.58 42.29
C ASP A 275 13.70 9.68 41.22
N LEU A 276 14.95 10.04 40.92
CA LEU A 276 15.25 11.01 39.86
C LEU A 276 14.91 10.47 38.46
N ALA A 277 15.18 9.20 38.20
CA ALA A 277 14.84 8.53 36.96
C ALA A 277 13.30 8.43 36.78
N ALA A 278 12.57 8.16 37.87
CA ALA A 278 11.11 8.12 37.83
C ALA A 278 10.50 9.47 37.40
N ALA A 279 11.05 10.59 37.85
CA ALA A 279 10.60 11.92 37.41
C ALA A 279 10.84 12.15 35.91
N ILE A 280 11.98 11.71 35.38
CA ILE A 280 12.27 11.78 33.93
C ILE A 280 11.31 10.88 33.14
N ILE A 281 11.13 9.63 33.58
CA ILE A 281 10.20 8.67 32.94
C ILE A 281 8.79 9.25 32.90
N GLN A 282 8.29 9.76 34.02
CA GLN A 282 6.95 10.35 34.11
C GLN A 282 6.79 11.53 33.15
N ALA A 283 7.76 12.41 33.05
CA ALA A 283 7.73 13.53 32.10
C ALA A 283 7.78 13.04 30.64
N ALA A 284 8.62 12.05 30.35
CA ALA A 284 8.77 11.48 29.00
C ALA A 284 7.56 10.65 28.55
N ASP A 285 6.83 10.04 29.46
CA ASP A 285 5.62 9.24 29.20
C ASP A 285 4.45 10.08 28.67
N THR A 286 4.57 11.39 28.61
CA THR A 286 3.63 12.27 27.89
C THR A 286 3.78 12.21 26.36
N LEU A 287 4.82 11.60 25.83
CA LEU A 287 5.12 11.49 24.40
C LEU A 287 3.95 10.95 23.55
N PRO A 288 3.21 9.90 23.93
CA PRO A 288 2.11 9.37 23.10
C PRO A 288 0.98 10.39 22.85
N ALA A 289 0.83 11.39 23.71
CA ALA A 289 -0.13 12.48 23.56
C ALA A 289 0.54 13.80 23.11
N HIS A 290 1.84 13.81 22.81
CA HIS A 290 2.53 15.02 22.38
C HIS A 290 2.21 15.34 20.91
N PRO A 291 1.83 16.60 20.55
CA PRO A 291 1.42 16.95 19.18
C PRO A 291 2.57 16.90 18.16
N GLY A 292 3.84 16.94 18.61
CA GLY A 292 5.01 16.93 17.73
C GLY A 292 5.13 15.68 16.85
N PRO A 293 5.11 14.46 17.41
CA PRO A 293 5.11 13.24 16.60
C PRO A 293 3.95 13.17 15.60
N LEU A 294 2.75 13.66 15.98
CA LEU A 294 1.62 13.75 15.08
C LEU A 294 1.89 14.72 13.91
N ALA A 295 2.44 15.90 14.21
CA ALA A 295 2.79 16.88 13.18
C ALA A 295 3.82 16.32 12.20
N ASP A 296 4.85 15.62 12.70
CA ASP A 296 5.86 14.96 11.87
C ASP A 296 5.26 13.82 11.03
N ALA A 297 4.39 13.01 11.61
CA ALA A 297 3.69 11.97 10.88
C ALA A 297 2.81 12.53 9.77
N LYS A 298 2.09 13.63 10.03
CA LYS A 298 1.27 14.33 9.01
C LYS A 298 2.13 14.88 7.88
N LEU A 299 3.22 15.58 8.20
CA LEU A 299 4.15 16.10 7.21
C LEU A 299 4.76 14.98 6.36
N HIS A 300 5.21 13.90 7.02
CA HIS A 300 5.75 12.73 6.35
C HIS A 300 4.74 12.11 5.38
N PHE A 301 3.52 11.88 5.84
CA PHE A 301 2.46 11.26 5.05
C PHE A 301 2.04 12.15 3.87
N GLN A 302 1.92 13.46 4.11
CA GLN A 302 1.65 14.46 3.07
C GLN A 302 2.73 14.45 1.99
N CYS A 303 4.01 14.49 2.39
CA CYS A 303 5.14 14.45 1.45
C CYS A 303 5.17 13.15 0.64
N LEU A 304 4.87 12.00 1.26
CA LEU A 304 4.83 10.71 0.55
C LEU A 304 3.70 10.66 -0.49
N ILE A 305 2.48 11.10 -0.14
CA ILE A 305 1.36 11.14 -1.09
C ILE A 305 1.67 12.10 -2.24
N ALA A 306 2.09 13.32 -1.94
CA ALA A 306 2.41 14.33 -2.95
C ALA A 306 3.53 13.83 -3.88
N CYS A 307 4.61 13.28 -3.34
CA CYS A 307 5.69 12.71 -4.15
C CYS A 307 5.22 11.54 -5.02
N ALA A 308 4.40 10.65 -4.47
CA ALA A 308 3.85 9.54 -5.25
C ALA A 308 2.99 10.05 -6.41
N GLN A 309 2.19 11.10 -6.20
CA GLN A 309 1.38 11.74 -7.25
C GLN A 309 2.27 12.43 -8.30
N GLU A 310 3.30 13.19 -7.91
CA GLU A 310 4.29 13.80 -8.83
C GLU A 310 4.97 12.72 -9.69
N VAL A 311 5.43 11.64 -9.07
CA VAL A 311 6.10 10.53 -9.76
C VAL A 311 5.13 9.82 -10.71
N MET A 312 3.89 9.56 -10.29
CA MET A 312 2.87 8.96 -11.14
C MET A 312 2.57 9.80 -12.37
N GLU A 313 2.45 11.13 -12.22
CA GLU A 313 2.20 12.05 -13.33
C GLU A 313 3.37 12.09 -14.33
N ALA A 314 4.60 12.24 -13.82
CA ALA A 314 5.82 12.24 -14.64
C ALA A 314 6.01 10.90 -15.37
N TYR A 315 5.80 9.80 -14.68
CA TYR A 315 5.86 8.45 -15.23
C TYR A 315 4.84 8.24 -16.35
N GLU A 316 3.55 8.62 -16.13
CA GLU A 316 2.49 8.50 -17.12
C GLU A 316 2.77 9.35 -18.36
N THR A 317 3.23 10.58 -18.16
CA THR A 317 3.59 11.48 -19.26
C THR A 317 4.70 10.85 -20.12
N ARG A 318 5.73 10.33 -19.47
CA ARG A 318 6.86 9.71 -20.18
C ARG A 318 6.46 8.43 -20.89
N LYS A 319 5.66 7.58 -20.22
CA LYS A 319 5.13 6.35 -20.76
C LYS A 319 4.30 6.58 -22.03
N LYS A 320 3.37 7.55 -21.98
CA LYS A 320 2.55 7.95 -23.15
C LYS A 320 3.42 8.44 -24.31
N ALA A 321 4.41 9.29 -24.02
CA ALA A 321 5.33 9.79 -25.05
C ALA A 321 6.12 8.68 -25.76
N LEU A 322 6.34 7.55 -25.09
CA LEU A 322 7.07 6.39 -25.60
C LEU A 322 6.15 5.27 -26.17
N GLY A 323 4.82 5.46 -26.14
CA GLY A 323 3.86 4.44 -26.57
C GLY A 323 3.87 3.16 -25.73
N LEU A 324 4.20 3.30 -24.43
CA LEU A 324 4.30 2.19 -23.49
C LEU A 324 3.01 1.99 -22.70
N ILE A 325 2.74 0.73 -22.32
CA ILE A 325 1.62 0.34 -21.45
C ILE A 325 2.11 -0.61 -20.36
N ASP A 326 1.71 -0.38 -19.12
CA ASP A 326 1.92 -1.32 -18.01
C ASP A 326 0.60 -2.02 -17.60
N TYR A 327 0.70 -3.00 -16.70
CA TYR A 327 -0.48 -3.75 -16.24
C TYR A 327 -1.55 -2.86 -15.58
N ALA A 328 -1.16 -1.82 -14.87
CA ALA A 328 -2.12 -0.91 -14.24
C ALA A 328 -2.90 -0.10 -15.29
N ASP A 329 -2.23 0.28 -16.40
CA ASP A 329 -2.90 0.98 -17.50
C ASP A 329 -3.95 0.12 -18.19
N MET A 330 -3.66 -1.17 -18.36
CA MET A 330 -4.59 -2.09 -19.01
C MET A 330 -5.95 -2.09 -18.29
N ILE A 331 -5.91 -2.10 -16.95
CA ILE A 331 -7.13 -2.09 -16.14
C ILE A 331 -7.77 -0.70 -16.09
N ALA A 332 -6.99 0.31 -15.65
CA ALA A 332 -7.52 1.67 -15.47
C ALA A 332 -7.95 2.31 -16.77
N GLY A 333 -7.24 2.03 -17.86
CA GLY A 333 -7.61 2.51 -19.20
C GLY A 333 -8.91 1.89 -19.71
N ALA A 334 -9.07 0.57 -19.56
CA ALA A 334 -10.28 -0.14 -19.96
C ALA A 334 -11.50 0.28 -19.10
N GLU A 335 -11.32 0.42 -17.78
CA GLU A 335 -12.36 0.94 -16.88
C GLU A 335 -12.80 2.34 -17.32
N ARG A 336 -11.84 3.25 -17.53
CA ARG A 336 -12.13 4.61 -17.97
C ARG A 336 -12.87 4.62 -19.31
N LEU A 337 -12.41 3.83 -20.29
CA LEU A 337 -13.04 3.71 -21.61
C LEU A 337 -14.52 3.32 -21.49
N LEU A 338 -14.82 2.23 -20.77
CA LEU A 338 -16.21 1.77 -20.62
C LEU A 338 -17.07 2.74 -19.81
N ARG A 339 -16.50 3.44 -18.85
CA ARG A 339 -17.20 4.44 -18.03
C ARG A 339 -17.51 5.72 -18.79
N THR A 340 -16.58 6.18 -19.67
CA THR A 340 -16.71 7.49 -20.35
C THR A 340 -17.29 7.42 -21.75
N ASP A 341 -17.29 6.24 -22.39
CA ASP A 341 -17.84 6.04 -23.73
C ASP A 341 -18.99 5.01 -23.71
N PRO A 342 -20.25 5.49 -23.61
CA PRO A 342 -21.41 4.60 -23.59
C PRO A 342 -21.60 3.79 -24.88
N ALA A 343 -21.12 4.27 -26.02
CA ALA A 343 -21.25 3.56 -27.29
C ALA A 343 -20.30 2.35 -27.33
N VAL A 344 -19.06 2.53 -26.90
CA VAL A 344 -18.09 1.42 -26.71
C VAL A 344 -18.61 0.42 -25.70
N ARG A 345 -19.08 0.91 -24.55
CA ARG A 345 -19.63 0.03 -23.52
C ARG A 345 -20.79 -0.81 -24.06
N GLN A 346 -21.72 -0.23 -24.78
CA GLN A 346 -22.84 -0.97 -25.36
C GLN A 346 -22.39 -1.98 -26.41
N ALA A 347 -21.43 -1.63 -27.27
CA ALA A 347 -20.85 -2.56 -28.23
C ALA A 347 -20.23 -3.79 -27.56
N VAL A 348 -19.49 -3.59 -26.46
CA VAL A 348 -18.92 -4.68 -25.68
C VAL A 348 -19.99 -5.54 -25.02
N LEU A 349 -21.04 -4.92 -24.45
CA LEU A 349 -22.15 -5.65 -23.83
C LEU A 349 -22.97 -6.49 -24.85
N ASP A 350 -23.08 -6.04 -26.08
CA ASP A 350 -23.77 -6.78 -27.14
C ASP A 350 -23.02 -8.05 -27.57
N GLU A 351 -21.72 -8.12 -27.27
CA GLU A 351 -20.85 -9.29 -27.53
C GLU A 351 -20.73 -10.23 -26.30
N ILE A 352 -21.43 -9.96 -25.19
CA ILE A 352 -21.33 -10.74 -23.96
C ILE A 352 -22.70 -11.26 -23.55
N ASP A 353 -22.85 -12.60 -23.55
CA ASP A 353 -24.06 -13.25 -23.05
C ASP A 353 -23.92 -13.63 -21.55
N CYS A 354 -22.69 -13.91 -21.08
CA CYS A 354 -22.43 -14.18 -19.68
C CYS A 354 -21.02 -13.76 -19.25
N VAL A 355 -20.89 -13.38 -17.97
CA VAL A 355 -19.62 -13.01 -17.33
C VAL A 355 -19.33 -14.01 -16.22
N ILE A 356 -18.12 -14.56 -16.18
CA ILE A 356 -17.62 -15.45 -15.14
C ILE A 356 -16.35 -14.85 -14.56
N ILE A 357 -16.33 -14.68 -13.24
CA ILE A 357 -15.18 -14.14 -12.52
C ILE A 357 -14.72 -15.21 -11.52
N ASP A 358 -13.53 -15.76 -11.73
CA ASP A 358 -12.91 -16.69 -10.79
C ASP A 358 -12.01 -15.92 -9.82
N GLU A 359 -11.95 -16.38 -8.55
CA GLU A 359 -11.19 -15.77 -7.45
C GLU A 359 -11.52 -14.26 -7.21
N PHE A 360 -12.79 -13.91 -7.30
CA PHE A 360 -13.27 -12.52 -7.15
C PHE A 360 -12.77 -11.81 -5.88
N GLN A 361 -12.52 -12.54 -4.80
CA GLN A 361 -12.00 -11.99 -3.54
C GLN A 361 -10.63 -11.31 -3.67
N ASP A 362 -9.87 -11.62 -4.73
CA ASP A 362 -8.53 -11.07 -4.96
C ASP A 362 -8.55 -9.79 -5.81
N THR A 363 -9.75 -9.32 -6.22
CA THR A 363 -9.89 -8.10 -7.03
C THR A 363 -9.63 -6.84 -6.21
N ASN A 364 -8.92 -5.88 -6.80
CA ASN A 364 -8.79 -4.53 -6.27
C ASN A 364 -9.96 -3.62 -6.71
N PRO A 365 -10.14 -2.41 -6.13
CA PRO A 365 -11.26 -1.52 -6.46
C PRO A 365 -11.37 -1.14 -7.94
N VAL A 366 -10.26 -0.98 -8.67
CA VAL A 366 -10.28 -0.61 -10.10
C VAL A 366 -10.66 -1.80 -10.97
N GLN A 367 -10.13 -2.99 -10.65
CA GLN A 367 -10.54 -4.24 -11.31
C GLN A 367 -12.02 -4.51 -11.09
N PHE A 368 -12.50 -4.32 -9.85
CA PHE A 368 -13.93 -4.42 -9.56
C PHE A 368 -14.75 -3.43 -10.41
N ALA A 369 -14.32 -2.15 -10.47
CA ALA A 369 -15.01 -1.13 -11.24
C ALA A 369 -15.07 -1.46 -12.74
N LEU A 370 -13.98 -2.01 -13.31
CA LEU A 370 -13.98 -2.50 -14.71
C LEU A 370 -15.01 -3.61 -14.91
N LEU A 371 -14.97 -4.65 -14.07
CA LEU A 371 -15.87 -5.81 -14.19
C LEU A 371 -17.33 -5.44 -13.94
N TRP A 372 -17.59 -4.42 -13.14
CA TRP A 372 -18.94 -3.91 -12.88
C TRP A 372 -19.57 -3.15 -14.06
N GLN A 373 -18.77 -2.72 -15.05
CA GLN A 373 -19.26 -2.10 -16.27
C GLN A 373 -19.81 -3.13 -17.29
N LEU A 374 -19.43 -4.37 -17.11
CA LEU A 374 -19.77 -5.52 -17.95
C LEU A 374 -20.96 -6.32 -17.40
#